data_3b7d56b87f6ca1c2ae6af687d670f3d8
#
_entry.id   3b7d56b87f6ca1c2ae6af687d670f3d8
#
_cell.length_a   1.000
_cell.length_b   1.000
_cell.length_c   1.000
_cell.angle_alpha   90.00
_cell.angle_beta   90.00
_cell.angle_gamma   90.00
#
_symmetry.space_group_name_H-M   'P 1'
#
loop_
_entity.id
_entity.type
_entity.pdbx_description
1 polymer ?
#
loop_
_entity_poly.entity_id
_entity_poly.type
_entity_poly.pdbx_seq_one_letter_code
_entity_poly.pdbx_strand_id
1 'polypeptide(L)'
;MTETSIAAQGTVAAIGERDEFSALLQKEFKPRSDHARSEVEKAVRTLAEEALRSASVVSGEAVKTIQSIIAEIDRTLSEQINHILHHEAFQTLEGSWRGLHHLVNNTETDEMLKIRVMNISKKELGKTLKRFKGTAWDQSPVFKKLYEEEFGQLGGQPYGCLVGDYHFDHSPPDVEMLGQIAQVAAASHSPFIAGVSPTTLQMDSWQELSNPRDLTKIFQTPEYASWRSLRESEDSRYIGLAMPRFLSRLPYGAKTNPVEAFDFEEEVEGADHRNYVWSNSAYAMATNINRSFKEYGWVSRIRGIESGGAVEGLPVHSFPTDDGGVDMKCPTEIAISDRREAELAKCGFMPLIHKKNTDFAAFIGAQSLQKPTEYEDPDATANANLAARLPYLFATCRFAHYLKCIVRDKVGSFKERAEMERWLGDWILQYVDGDPANSSETTKAQKPLAAAEVVVEEVEGNPGYYTSKFFLRPHYQLEGLTVSLRLVSKLPSGKGA
;
A
#
# COMPACT_ATOMS: atom_id res chain seq x y z
N MET A 1 -44.69 -44.50 44.80
CA MET A 1 -43.59 -43.73 45.41
C MET A 1 -42.30 -43.86 44.62
N THR A 2 -42.31 -43.87 43.30
CA THR A 2 -41.10 -44.09 42.48
C THR A 2 -40.85 -43.00 41.41
N GLU A 3 -41.75 -42.06 41.19
CA GLU A 3 -41.55 -41.00 40.24
C GLU A 3 -40.97 -39.71 40.80
N THR A 4 -41.06 -39.48 42.09
CA THR A 4 -40.54 -38.27 42.75
C THR A 4 -39.01 -38.31 43.05
N SER A 5 -38.43 -39.52 43.04
CA SER A 5 -36.99 -39.72 43.33
C SER A 5 -36.10 -39.51 42.09
N ILE A 6 -36.60 -39.75 40.87
CA ILE A 6 -35.83 -39.61 39.63
C ILE A 6 -35.72 -38.13 39.21
N ALA A 7 -36.78 -37.35 39.48
CA ALA A 7 -36.77 -35.91 39.19
C ALA A 7 -35.79 -35.11 40.10
N ALA A 8 -35.62 -35.54 41.36
CA ALA A 8 -34.72 -34.89 42.29
C ALA A 8 -33.22 -35.17 41.98
N GLN A 9 -32.90 -36.38 41.49
CA GLN A 9 -31.51 -36.72 41.11
C GLN A 9 -31.09 -36.03 39.80
N GLY A 10 -31.99 -35.85 38.84
CA GLY A 10 -31.71 -35.11 37.62
C GLY A 10 -31.47 -33.61 37.86
N THR A 11 -32.16 -33.02 38.85
CA THR A 11 -32.01 -31.58 39.15
C THR A 11 -30.73 -31.29 39.94
N VAL A 12 -30.25 -32.20 40.77
CA VAL A 12 -29.00 -32.04 41.56
C VAL A 12 -27.77 -32.25 40.64
N ALA A 13 -27.81 -33.20 39.72
CA ALA A 13 -26.76 -33.37 38.70
C ALA A 13 -26.64 -32.15 37.78
N ALA A 14 -27.77 -31.62 37.31
CA ALA A 14 -27.80 -30.41 36.45
C ALA A 14 -27.35 -29.12 37.16
N ILE A 15 -27.43 -29.04 38.46
CA ILE A 15 -26.92 -27.89 39.24
C ILE A 15 -25.41 -27.99 39.43
N GLY A 16 -24.88 -29.20 39.71
CA GLY A 16 -23.41 -29.42 39.84
C GLY A 16 -22.66 -29.14 38.54
N GLU A 17 -23.17 -29.60 37.41
CA GLU A 17 -22.60 -29.37 36.08
C GLU A 17 -22.64 -27.88 35.67
N ARG A 18 -23.63 -27.11 36.12
CA ARG A 18 -23.71 -25.65 35.88
C ARG A 18 -22.61 -24.88 36.62
N ASP A 19 -22.30 -25.28 37.86
CA ASP A 19 -21.25 -24.61 38.63
C ASP A 19 -19.86 -24.94 38.14
N GLU A 20 -19.61 -26.16 37.68
CA GLU A 20 -18.34 -26.59 37.09
C GLU A 20 -18.06 -25.89 35.75
N PHE A 21 -19.08 -25.76 34.87
CA PHE A 21 -18.96 -25.03 33.62
C PHE A 21 -18.66 -23.55 33.80
N SER A 22 -19.39 -22.90 34.72
CA SER A 22 -19.16 -21.50 35.07
C SER A 22 -17.77 -21.28 35.71
N ALA A 23 -17.25 -22.24 36.45
CA ALA A 23 -15.91 -22.20 37.04
C ALA A 23 -14.82 -22.38 35.99
N LEU A 24 -14.99 -23.26 34.99
CA LEU A 24 -14.10 -23.43 33.86
C LEU A 24 -14.04 -22.17 32.96
N LEU A 25 -15.19 -21.60 32.68
CA LEU A 25 -15.27 -20.37 31.87
C LEU A 25 -14.59 -19.18 32.61
N GLN A 26 -14.67 -19.11 33.94
CA GLN A 26 -13.97 -18.10 34.72
C GLN A 26 -12.45 -18.27 34.73
N LYS A 27 -11.97 -19.49 34.63
CA LYS A 27 -10.55 -19.80 34.64
C LYS A 27 -9.87 -19.40 33.31
N GLU A 28 -10.52 -19.71 32.20
CA GLU A 28 -9.96 -19.52 30.85
C GLU A 28 -10.31 -18.15 30.25
N PHE A 29 -11.46 -17.58 30.56
CA PHE A 29 -11.93 -16.30 30.05
C PHE A 29 -11.93 -15.21 31.14
N LYS A 30 -11.14 -14.15 30.93
CA LYS A 30 -11.04 -12.99 31.84
C LYS A 30 -11.72 -11.75 31.23
N PRO A 31 -13.06 -11.64 31.28
CA PRO A 31 -13.77 -10.49 30.71
C PRO A 31 -13.45 -9.20 31.47
N ARG A 32 -13.44 -8.09 30.77
CA ARG A 32 -13.20 -6.76 31.34
C ARG A 32 -14.43 -6.17 32.06
N SER A 33 -15.62 -6.76 31.87
CA SER A 33 -16.86 -6.34 32.52
C SER A 33 -17.79 -7.54 32.80
N ASP A 34 -18.66 -7.41 33.80
CA ASP A 34 -19.66 -8.42 34.12
C ASP A 34 -20.70 -8.61 33.00
N HIS A 35 -20.99 -7.58 32.24
CA HIS A 35 -21.86 -7.66 31.07
C HIS A 35 -21.25 -8.55 29.98
N ALA A 36 -19.99 -8.33 29.63
CA ALA A 36 -19.29 -9.15 28.64
C ALA A 36 -19.21 -10.62 29.08
N ARG A 37 -19.02 -10.86 30.37
CA ARG A 37 -19.04 -12.20 30.94
C ARG A 37 -20.39 -12.88 30.76
N SER A 38 -21.50 -12.21 31.10
CA SER A 38 -22.85 -12.75 30.94
C SER A 38 -23.21 -13.05 29.49
N GLU A 39 -22.80 -12.19 28.55
CA GLU A 39 -23.07 -12.40 27.15
C GLU A 39 -22.28 -13.59 26.57
N VAL A 40 -21.02 -13.75 26.96
CA VAL A 40 -20.20 -14.91 26.53
C VAL A 40 -20.73 -16.20 27.12
N GLU A 41 -21.11 -16.20 28.40
CA GLU A 41 -21.71 -17.38 29.06
C GLU A 41 -23.02 -17.82 28.39
N LYS A 42 -23.87 -16.86 27.98
CA LYS A 42 -25.08 -17.15 27.22
C LYS A 42 -24.78 -17.69 25.84
N ALA A 43 -23.85 -17.06 25.10
CA ALA A 43 -23.46 -17.47 23.77
C ALA A 43 -22.91 -18.90 23.75
N VAL A 44 -21.95 -19.21 24.65
CA VAL A 44 -21.36 -20.55 24.73
C VAL A 44 -22.40 -21.59 25.13
N ARG A 45 -23.31 -21.26 26.05
CA ARG A 45 -24.41 -22.15 26.46
C ARG A 45 -25.36 -22.44 25.28
N THR A 46 -25.79 -21.42 24.55
CA THR A 46 -26.65 -21.59 23.34
C THR A 46 -25.97 -22.45 22.30
N LEU A 47 -24.67 -22.25 22.09
CA LEU A 47 -23.87 -23.02 21.15
C LEU A 47 -23.75 -24.50 21.57
N ALA A 48 -23.49 -24.75 22.86
CA ALA A 48 -23.45 -26.11 23.40
C ALA A 48 -24.82 -26.82 23.32
N GLU A 49 -25.92 -26.11 23.62
CA GLU A 49 -27.30 -26.67 23.50
C GLU A 49 -27.61 -27.01 22.02
N GLU A 50 -27.20 -26.18 21.05
CA GLU A 50 -27.45 -26.43 19.63
C GLU A 50 -26.56 -27.57 19.11
N ALA A 51 -25.29 -27.64 19.50
CA ALA A 51 -24.39 -28.74 19.21
C ALA A 51 -24.93 -30.09 19.73
N LEU A 52 -25.46 -30.10 20.97
CA LEU A 52 -26.09 -31.30 21.54
C LEU A 52 -27.36 -31.74 20.84
N ARG A 53 -28.12 -30.80 20.21
CA ARG A 53 -29.32 -31.13 19.39
C ARG A 53 -28.95 -31.75 18.03
N SER A 54 -27.83 -31.33 17.45
CA SER A 54 -27.35 -31.80 16.16
C SER A 54 -26.46 -33.05 16.23
N ALA A 55 -25.96 -33.41 17.42
CA ALA A 55 -25.12 -34.58 17.61
C ALA A 55 -25.87 -35.90 17.32
N SER A 56 -25.54 -36.53 16.22
CA SER A 56 -26.22 -37.78 15.73
C SER A 56 -25.61 -39.07 16.32
N VAL A 57 -24.52 -38.99 17.07
CA VAL A 57 -23.77 -40.17 17.58
C VAL A 57 -23.58 -40.10 19.08
N VAL A 58 -24.39 -40.90 19.80
CA VAL A 58 -24.17 -41.19 21.22
C VAL A 58 -23.37 -42.49 21.32
N SER A 59 -22.13 -42.44 21.69
CA SER A 59 -21.29 -43.63 21.92
C SER A 59 -21.46 -44.09 23.38
N GLY A 60 -21.43 -45.41 23.59
CA GLY A 60 -21.49 -45.98 24.96
C GLY A 60 -20.27 -45.66 25.86
N GLU A 61 -19.27 -44.98 25.33
CA GLU A 61 -18.07 -44.51 26.05
C GLU A 61 -18.17 -42.99 26.30
N ALA A 62 -18.19 -42.56 27.53
CA ALA A 62 -18.32 -41.13 27.93
C ALA A 62 -17.26 -40.24 27.27
N VAL A 63 -16.00 -40.70 27.15
CA VAL A 63 -14.92 -39.93 26.55
C VAL A 63 -15.17 -39.68 25.04
N LYS A 64 -15.64 -40.68 24.30
CA LYS A 64 -15.96 -40.51 22.86
C LYS A 64 -17.17 -39.59 22.66
N THR A 65 -18.14 -39.65 23.57
CA THR A 65 -19.29 -38.72 23.51
C THR A 65 -18.84 -37.28 23.76
N ILE A 66 -17.97 -37.04 24.75
CA ILE A 66 -17.41 -35.71 25.05
C ILE A 66 -16.61 -35.20 23.80
N GLN A 67 -15.76 -36.06 23.24
CA GLN A 67 -14.98 -35.70 22.05
C GLN A 67 -15.86 -35.35 20.84
N SER A 68 -16.97 -36.08 20.62
CA SER A 68 -17.91 -35.76 19.55
C SER A 68 -18.66 -34.45 19.79
N ILE A 69 -18.95 -34.12 21.05
CA ILE A 69 -19.58 -32.84 21.41
C ILE A 69 -18.59 -31.69 21.21
N ILE A 70 -17.33 -31.85 21.59
CA ILE A 70 -16.29 -30.83 21.36
C ILE A 70 -16.13 -30.59 19.86
N ALA A 71 -16.00 -31.64 19.06
CA ALA A 71 -15.86 -31.52 17.61
C ALA A 71 -17.07 -30.81 16.96
N GLU A 72 -18.31 -31.06 17.46
CA GLU A 72 -19.50 -30.36 16.97
C GLU A 72 -19.56 -28.89 17.39
N ILE A 73 -19.08 -28.57 18.59
CA ILE A 73 -18.92 -27.18 19.04
C ILE A 73 -17.87 -26.46 18.17
N ASP A 74 -16.72 -27.08 17.94
CA ASP A 74 -15.63 -26.52 17.11
C ASP A 74 -16.12 -26.28 15.68
N ARG A 75 -16.90 -27.22 15.11
CA ARG A 75 -17.49 -27.05 13.78
C ARG A 75 -18.45 -25.85 13.73
N THR A 76 -19.34 -25.73 14.69
CA THR A 76 -20.32 -24.63 14.76
C THR A 76 -19.64 -23.28 14.99
N LEU A 77 -18.61 -23.24 15.84
CA LEU A 77 -17.77 -22.06 16.05
C LEU A 77 -17.03 -21.67 14.77
N SER A 78 -16.43 -22.65 14.08
CA SER A 78 -15.71 -22.44 12.84
C SER A 78 -16.61 -21.82 11.78
N GLU A 79 -17.83 -22.33 11.60
CA GLU A 79 -18.82 -21.77 10.69
C GLU A 79 -19.12 -20.30 11.00
N GLN A 80 -19.40 -19.98 12.28
CA GLN A 80 -19.70 -18.61 12.69
C GLN A 80 -18.51 -17.66 12.51
N ILE A 81 -17.29 -18.11 12.84
CA ILE A 81 -16.07 -17.32 12.67
C ILE A 81 -15.77 -17.11 11.19
N ASN A 82 -15.93 -18.14 10.34
CA ASN A 82 -15.79 -18.01 8.90
C ASN A 82 -16.75 -16.95 8.32
N HIS A 83 -18.01 -16.94 8.76
CA HIS A 83 -18.96 -15.90 8.36
C HIS A 83 -18.51 -14.49 8.76
N ILE A 84 -17.88 -14.32 9.91
CA ILE A 84 -17.35 -13.03 10.37
C ILE A 84 -16.11 -12.66 9.57
N LEU A 85 -15.13 -13.58 9.43
CA LEU A 85 -13.87 -13.34 8.74
C LEU A 85 -14.08 -13.01 7.27
N HIS A 86 -15.07 -13.64 6.61
CA HIS A 86 -15.37 -13.42 5.20
C HIS A 86 -16.40 -12.30 4.96
N HIS A 87 -16.85 -11.62 6.01
CA HIS A 87 -17.69 -10.44 5.83
C HIS A 87 -16.88 -9.27 5.27
N GLU A 88 -17.33 -8.66 4.20
CA GLU A 88 -16.62 -7.62 3.43
C GLU A 88 -16.09 -6.47 4.31
N ALA A 89 -16.91 -5.98 5.25
CA ALA A 89 -16.51 -4.91 6.16
C ALA A 89 -15.38 -5.34 7.10
N PHE A 90 -15.38 -6.62 7.55
CA PHE A 90 -14.34 -7.16 8.40
C PHE A 90 -13.04 -7.38 7.61
N GLN A 91 -13.11 -7.96 6.41
CA GLN A 91 -11.96 -8.14 5.53
C GLN A 91 -11.29 -6.80 5.18
N THR A 92 -12.10 -5.77 4.89
CA THR A 92 -11.60 -4.42 4.63
C THR A 92 -10.85 -3.85 5.83
N LEU A 93 -11.44 -3.98 7.02
CA LEU A 93 -10.81 -3.53 8.28
C LEU A 93 -9.52 -4.31 8.57
N GLU A 94 -9.55 -5.64 8.45
CA GLU A 94 -8.39 -6.49 8.66
C GLU A 94 -7.28 -6.17 7.65
N GLY A 95 -7.64 -6.00 6.36
CA GLY A 95 -6.71 -5.64 5.30
C GLY A 95 -6.01 -4.30 5.55
N SER A 96 -6.74 -3.30 6.04
CA SER A 96 -6.20 -1.99 6.43
C SER A 96 -5.19 -2.10 7.58
N TRP A 97 -5.57 -2.79 8.67
CA TRP A 97 -4.68 -2.96 9.83
C TRP A 97 -3.45 -3.81 9.52
N ARG A 98 -3.60 -4.87 8.71
CA ARG A 98 -2.47 -5.71 8.30
C ARG A 98 -1.55 -5.00 7.32
N GLY A 99 -2.10 -4.17 6.44
CA GLY A 99 -1.31 -3.30 5.56
C GLY A 99 -0.47 -2.29 6.36
N LEU A 100 -1.07 -1.64 7.36
CA LEU A 100 -0.35 -0.76 8.27
C LEU A 100 0.71 -1.53 9.09
N HIS A 101 0.38 -2.73 9.56
CA HIS A 101 1.31 -3.61 10.27
C HIS A 101 2.50 -4.00 9.37
N HIS A 102 2.23 -4.34 8.10
CA HIS A 102 3.28 -4.62 7.12
C HIS A 102 4.23 -3.42 6.96
N LEU A 103 3.68 -2.20 6.79
CA LEU A 103 4.48 -0.99 6.67
C LEU A 103 5.34 -0.75 7.92
N VAL A 104 4.77 -0.87 9.12
CA VAL A 104 5.48 -0.58 10.37
C VAL A 104 6.57 -1.62 10.64
N ASN A 105 6.28 -2.91 10.46
CA ASN A 105 7.22 -3.98 10.76
C ASN A 105 8.37 -4.10 9.74
N ASN A 106 8.16 -3.61 8.52
CA ASN A 106 9.20 -3.58 7.48
C ASN A 106 9.87 -2.20 7.37
N THR A 107 9.72 -1.34 8.39
CA THR A 107 10.35 -0.02 8.43
C THR A 107 11.16 0.14 9.71
N GLU A 108 12.45 0.37 9.58
CA GLU A 108 13.30 0.75 10.69
C GLU A 108 13.14 2.24 11.00
N THR A 109 12.27 2.55 11.98
CA THR A 109 12.03 3.94 12.39
C THR A 109 13.13 4.47 13.32
N ASP A 110 13.44 5.76 13.18
CA ASP A 110 14.39 6.48 14.03
C ASP A 110 14.02 7.99 14.10
N GLU A 111 14.96 8.82 14.52
CA GLU A 111 14.75 10.27 14.59
C GLU A 111 14.51 10.91 13.20
N MET A 112 15.09 10.32 12.14
CA MET A 112 15.01 10.83 10.75
C MET A 112 13.86 10.22 9.96
N LEU A 113 13.39 9.01 10.32
CA LEU A 113 12.32 8.28 9.64
C LEU A 113 11.22 7.93 10.63
N LYS A 114 10.07 8.59 10.48
CA LYS A 114 8.91 8.47 11.37
C LYS A 114 7.65 8.14 10.58
N ILE A 115 6.81 7.29 11.16
CA ILE A 115 5.47 6.99 10.65
C ILE A 115 4.46 7.64 11.57
N ARG A 116 3.55 8.44 11.01
CA ARG A 116 2.41 9.03 11.72
C ARG A 116 1.12 8.54 11.07
N VAL A 117 0.14 8.22 11.89
CA VAL A 117 -1.16 7.70 11.44
C VAL A 117 -2.25 8.73 11.71
N MET A 118 -3.04 9.03 10.68
CA MET A 118 -4.24 9.85 10.78
C MET A 118 -5.46 8.98 10.48
N ASN A 119 -6.34 8.81 11.45
CA ASN A 119 -7.58 8.08 11.27
C ASN A 119 -8.64 9.00 10.64
N ILE A 120 -8.84 8.86 9.34
CA ILE A 120 -9.85 9.58 8.56
C ILE A 120 -10.38 8.67 7.46
N SER A 121 -11.70 8.55 7.35
CA SER A 121 -12.31 7.78 6.26
C SER A 121 -12.27 8.56 4.93
N LYS A 122 -12.26 7.82 3.79
CA LYS A 122 -12.35 8.41 2.45
C LYS A 122 -13.51 9.40 2.33
N LYS A 123 -14.66 9.04 2.92
CA LYS A 123 -15.88 9.87 2.92
C LYS A 123 -15.71 11.18 3.71
N GLU A 124 -15.05 11.14 4.86
CA GLU A 124 -14.76 12.32 5.68
C GLU A 124 -13.73 13.22 5.01
N LEU A 125 -12.67 12.63 4.46
CA LEU A 125 -11.65 13.35 3.69
C LEU A 125 -12.30 14.08 2.50
N GLY A 126 -13.11 13.38 1.70
CA GLY A 126 -13.82 13.96 0.56
C GLY A 126 -14.79 15.09 0.96
N LYS A 127 -15.54 14.92 2.06
CA LYS A 127 -16.41 16.00 2.59
C LYS A 127 -15.61 17.22 3.04
N THR A 128 -14.48 16.98 3.73
CA THR A 128 -13.61 18.04 4.21
C THR A 128 -13.02 18.83 3.05
N LEU A 129 -12.41 18.15 2.08
CA LEU A 129 -11.82 18.78 0.91
C LEU A 129 -12.88 19.54 0.08
N LYS A 130 -14.04 18.94 -0.19
CA LYS A 130 -15.12 19.58 -0.93
C LYS A 130 -15.64 20.86 -0.28
N ARG A 131 -15.63 20.93 1.06
CA ARG A 131 -16.03 22.15 1.80
C ARG A 131 -15.07 23.32 1.56
N PHE A 132 -13.82 23.05 1.28
CA PHE A 132 -12.74 24.03 1.11
C PHE A 132 -12.22 24.08 -0.34
N LYS A 133 -13.08 23.85 -1.34
CA LYS A 133 -12.66 23.91 -2.74
C LYS A 133 -12.50 25.33 -3.29
N GLY A 134 -11.82 25.44 -4.42
CA GLY A 134 -11.57 26.72 -5.09
C GLY A 134 -10.52 27.54 -4.35
N THR A 135 -10.78 28.80 -4.09
CA THR A 135 -9.83 29.73 -3.45
C THR A 135 -9.59 29.48 -1.96
N ALA A 136 -10.43 28.66 -1.31
CA ALA A 136 -10.32 28.38 0.13
C ALA A 136 -9.61 27.03 0.45
N TRP A 137 -9.00 26.37 -0.52
CA TRP A 137 -8.38 25.06 -0.34
C TRP A 137 -7.27 25.05 0.72
N ASP A 138 -6.52 26.16 0.84
CA ASP A 138 -5.47 26.40 1.83
C ASP A 138 -6.00 26.57 3.28
N GLN A 139 -7.32 26.77 3.44
CA GLN A 139 -7.98 26.84 4.74
C GLN A 139 -8.44 25.48 5.25
N SER A 140 -8.28 24.42 4.47
CA SER A 140 -8.71 23.07 4.86
C SER A 140 -7.93 22.56 6.07
N PRO A 141 -8.57 21.85 7.01
CA PRO A 141 -7.88 21.24 8.14
C PRO A 141 -6.76 20.30 7.71
N VAL A 142 -6.90 19.63 6.57
CA VAL A 142 -5.89 18.76 5.99
C VAL A 142 -4.65 19.55 5.57
N PHE A 143 -4.84 20.66 4.85
CA PHE A 143 -3.74 21.53 4.47
C PHE A 143 -3.03 22.11 5.69
N LYS A 144 -3.78 22.57 6.70
CA LYS A 144 -3.21 23.11 7.94
C LYS A 144 -2.31 22.10 8.64
N LYS A 145 -2.76 20.84 8.75
CA LYS A 145 -1.96 19.78 9.38
C LYS A 145 -0.70 19.40 8.58
N LEU A 146 -0.79 19.37 7.26
CA LEU A 146 0.32 18.93 6.41
C LEU A 146 1.30 20.06 6.10
N TYR A 147 0.78 21.25 5.84
CA TYR A 147 1.58 22.40 5.43
C TYR A 147 1.89 23.36 6.58
N GLU A 148 0.88 23.91 7.27
CA GLU A 148 1.10 24.97 8.25
C GLU A 148 1.83 24.45 9.50
N GLU A 149 1.36 23.33 10.06
CA GLU A 149 1.91 22.79 11.31
C GLU A 149 3.31 22.17 11.12
N GLU A 150 3.61 21.59 9.96
CA GLU A 150 4.85 20.84 9.76
C GLU A 150 5.83 21.51 8.77
N PHE A 151 5.37 21.91 7.59
CA PHE A 151 6.25 22.52 6.58
C PHE A 151 6.37 24.05 6.77
N GLY A 152 5.29 24.71 7.20
CA GLY A 152 5.22 26.16 7.40
C GLY A 152 5.82 26.65 8.73
N GLN A 153 5.87 25.83 9.75
CA GLN A 153 6.25 26.20 11.11
C GLN A 153 7.76 25.98 11.38
N LEU A 154 8.36 26.86 12.19
CA LEU A 154 9.74 26.66 12.66
C LEU A 154 9.81 25.45 13.61
N GLY A 155 10.72 24.53 13.32
CA GLY A 155 10.84 23.26 14.07
C GLY A 155 9.86 22.17 13.66
N GLY A 156 8.97 22.43 12.71
CA GLY A 156 8.11 21.41 12.12
C GLY A 156 8.90 20.38 11.29
N GLN A 157 8.35 19.19 11.13
CA GLN A 157 8.95 18.08 10.41
C GLN A 157 8.12 17.76 9.18
N PRO A 158 8.45 18.29 7.99
CA PRO A 158 7.68 18.10 6.77
C PRO A 158 7.55 16.61 6.41
N TYR A 159 6.34 16.22 5.99
CA TYR A 159 6.10 14.86 5.52
C TYR A 159 6.80 14.62 4.19
N GLY A 160 7.56 13.54 4.10
CA GLY A 160 8.23 13.12 2.86
C GLY A 160 7.29 12.41 1.89
N CYS A 161 6.28 11.71 2.42
CA CYS A 161 5.28 10.98 1.65
C CYS A 161 3.97 10.90 2.43
N LEU A 162 2.85 10.90 1.72
CA LEU A 162 1.52 10.65 2.25
C LEU A 162 1.01 9.31 1.70
N VAL A 163 0.50 8.44 2.57
CA VAL A 163 -0.04 7.13 2.17
C VAL A 163 -1.51 7.09 2.52
N GLY A 164 -2.37 6.93 1.52
CA GLY A 164 -3.81 6.81 1.69
C GLY A 164 -4.25 5.36 1.55
N ASP A 165 -4.82 4.79 2.60
CA ASP A 165 -5.48 3.49 2.52
C ASP A 165 -6.87 3.61 1.89
N TYR A 166 -6.88 4.09 0.65
CA TYR A 166 -8.05 4.30 -0.16
C TYR A 166 -7.86 3.69 -1.54
N HIS A 167 -8.97 3.28 -2.16
CA HIS A 167 -9.01 2.88 -3.56
C HIS A 167 -9.82 3.91 -4.34
N PHE A 168 -9.20 4.47 -5.37
CA PHE A 168 -9.82 5.50 -6.21
C PHE A 168 -10.25 4.92 -7.54
N ASP A 169 -11.34 5.48 -8.08
CA ASP A 169 -11.85 5.16 -9.40
C ASP A 169 -11.98 6.41 -10.28
N HIS A 170 -12.54 6.24 -11.48
CA HIS A 170 -12.74 7.33 -12.45
C HIS A 170 -14.00 8.15 -12.18
N SER A 171 -14.77 7.86 -11.14
CA SER A 171 -15.99 8.59 -10.81
C SER A 171 -15.71 10.05 -10.50
N PRO A 172 -16.63 10.97 -10.85
CA PRO A 172 -16.41 12.40 -10.63
C PRO A 172 -16.07 12.79 -9.17
N PRO A 173 -16.65 12.17 -8.13
CA PRO A 173 -16.27 12.47 -6.74
C PRO A 173 -14.83 12.07 -6.42
N ASP A 174 -14.35 10.94 -6.93
CA ASP A 174 -13.00 10.45 -6.71
C ASP A 174 -11.98 11.29 -7.47
N VAL A 175 -12.29 11.63 -8.72
CA VAL A 175 -11.44 12.51 -9.54
C VAL A 175 -11.31 13.90 -8.93
N GLU A 176 -12.42 14.49 -8.44
CA GLU A 176 -12.40 15.79 -7.73
C GLU A 176 -11.54 15.71 -6.47
N MET A 177 -11.69 14.64 -5.69
CA MET A 177 -10.92 14.43 -4.47
C MET A 177 -9.42 14.23 -4.76
N LEU A 178 -9.06 13.45 -5.76
CA LEU A 178 -7.66 13.28 -6.20
C LEU A 178 -7.04 14.61 -6.63
N GLY A 179 -7.78 15.45 -7.37
CA GLY A 179 -7.32 16.78 -7.77
C GLY A 179 -7.04 17.68 -6.56
N GLN A 180 -7.90 17.65 -5.55
CA GLN A 180 -7.72 18.43 -4.32
C GLN A 180 -6.55 17.89 -3.47
N ILE A 181 -6.39 16.57 -3.39
CA ILE A 181 -5.24 15.95 -2.71
C ILE A 181 -3.95 16.31 -3.46
N ALA A 182 -3.95 16.27 -4.79
CA ALA A 182 -2.81 16.64 -5.61
C ALA A 182 -2.35 18.07 -5.33
N GLN A 183 -3.29 19.02 -5.22
CA GLN A 183 -3.01 20.41 -4.89
C GLN A 183 -2.37 20.57 -3.50
N VAL A 184 -2.89 19.87 -2.50
CA VAL A 184 -2.31 19.87 -1.14
C VAL A 184 -0.93 19.21 -1.13
N ALA A 185 -0.77 18.08 -1.82
CA ALA A 185 0.49 17.35 -1.94
C ALA A 185 1.57 18.17 -2.66
N ALA A 186 1.20 18.88 -3.71
CA ALA A 186 2.08 19.79 -4.44
C ALA A 186 2.55 20.94 -3.54
N ALA A 187 1.65 21.61 -2.84
CA ALA A 187 1.98 22.71 -1.94
C ALA A 187 2.90 22.28 -0.77
N SER A 188 2.66 21.10 -0.21
CA SER A 188 3.47 20.55 0.89
C SER A 188 4.72 19.81 0.42
N HIS A 189 4.93 19.65 -0.88
CA HIS A 189 5.98 18.82 -1.48
C HIS A 189 6.00 17.40 -0.92
N SER A 190 4.83 16.80 -0.73
CA SER A 190 4.64 15.49 -0.12
C SER A 190 3.82 14.61 -1.06
N PRO A 191 4.45 13.81 -1.95
CA PRO A 191 3.70 12.95 -2.85
C PRO A 191 2.75 12.01 -2.10
N PHE A 192 1.56 11.81 -2.67
CA PHE A 192 0.50 10.99 -2.13
C PHE A 192 0.41 9.66 -2.89
N ILE A 193 0.48 8.55 -2.16
CA ILE A 193 0.40 7.20 -2.71
C ILE A 193 -0.88 6.54 -2.19
N ALA A 194 -1.69 5.97 -3.10
CA ALA A 194 -2.92 5.26 -2.74
C ALA A 194 -3.16 4.07 -3.68
N GLY A 195 -4.24 3.33 -3.45
CA GLY A 195 -4.68 2.26 -4.32
C GLY A 195 -5.61 2.75 -5.43
N VAL A 196 -5.72 1.99 -6.50
CA VAL A 196 -6.72 2.17 -7.54
C VAL A 196 -7.71 1.01 -7.55
N SER A 197 -8.99 1.30 -7.80
CA SER A 197 -10.05 0.32 -7.91
C SER A 197 -10.08 -0.31 -9.31
N PRO A 198 -10.41 -1.60 -9.47
CA PRO A 198 -10.63 -2.23 -10.78
C PRO A 198 -11.71 -1.53 -11.61
N THR A 199 -12.68 -0.89 -10.97
CA THR A 199 -13.73 -0.10 -11.62
C THR A 199 -13.18 1.05 -12.48
N THR A 200 -11.94 1.53 -12.20
CA THR A 200 -11.24 2.49 -13.05
C THR A 200 -10.99 1.98 -14.47
N LEU A 201 -10.90 0.66 -14.64
CA LEU A 201 -10.77 -0.02 -15.94
C LEU A 201 -12.07 -0.71 -16.39
N GLN A 202 -13.22 -0.32 -15.82
CA GLN A 202 -14.52 -0.95 -16.08
C GLN A 202 -14.50 -2.46 -15.81
N MET A 203 -13.85 -2.87 -14.73
CA MET A 203 -13.73 -4.25 -14.27
C MET A 203 -14.35 -4.37 -12.88
N ASP A 204 -15.01 -5.49 -12.62
CA ASP A 204 -15.51 -5.81 -11.28
C ASP A 204 -14.39 -6.32 -10.37
N SER A 205 -13.39 -6.98 -10.95
CA SER A 205 -12.23 -7.52 -10.25
C SER A 205 -10.98 -7.43 -11.11
N TRP A 206 -9.80 -7.31 -10.46
CA TRP A 206 -8.50 -7.38 -11.15
C TRP A 206 -8.26 -8.69 -11.91
N GLN A 207 -8.97 -9.76 -11.59
CA GLN A 207 -8.90 -11.03 -12.30
C GLN A 207 -9.24 -10.89 -13.80
N GLU A 208 -10.07 -9.91 -14.15
CA GLU A 208 -10.44 -9.63 -15.54
C GLU A 208 -9.29 -9.06 -16.38
N LEU A 209 -8.17 -8.63 -15.77
CA LEU A 209 -6.97 -8.20 -16.51
C LEU A 209 -6.37 -9.33 -17.37
N SER A 210 -6.67 -10.59 -17.09
CA SER A 210 -6.29 -11.72 -17.93
C SER A 210 -6.95 -11.68 -19.31
N ASN A 211 -8.11 -11.03 -19.44
CA ASN A 211 -8.82 -10.90 -20.69
C ASN A 211 -8.09 -9.91 -21.63
N PRO A 212 -8.00 -10.25 -22.94
CA PRO A 212 -7.34 -9.38 -23.90
C PRO A 212 -8.18 -8.13 -24.20
N ARG A 213 -7.99 -7.05 -23.44
CA ARG A 213 -8.59 -5.73 -23.68
C ARG A 213 -7.50 -4.72 -23.96
N ASP A 214 -7.77 -3.74 -24.83
CA ASP A 214 -6.92 -2.56 -25.02
C ASP A 214 -7.28 -1.54 -23.93
N LEU A 215 -6.45 -1.48 -22.90
CA LEU A 215 -6.68 -0.62 -21.73
C LEU A 215 -6.65 0.87 -22.10
N THR A 216 -5.86 1.25 -23.11
CA THR A 216 -5.71 2.65 -23.48
C THR A 216 -6.98 3.22 -24.11
N LYS A 217 -7.77 2.40 -24.80
CA LYS A 217 -9.04 2.81 -25.40
C LYS A 217 -10.12 3.12 -24.36
N ILE A 218 -10.10 2.47 -23.21
CA ILE A 218 -11.05 2.73 -22.13
C ILE A 218 -10.99 4.21 -21.74
N PHE A 219 -9.79 4.76 -21.56
CA PHE A 219 -9.60 6.15 -21.17
C PHE A 219 -9.94 7.19 -22.26
N GLN A 220 -10.20 6.75 -23.50
CA GLN A 220 -10.60 7.65 -24.59
C GLN A 220 -12.10 7.92 -24.62
N THR A 221 -12.90 7.15 -23.88
CA THR A 221 -14.36 7.32 -23.83
C THR A 221 -14.74 8.63 -23.13
N PRO A 222 -15.94 9.20 -23.45
CA PRO A 222 -16.39 10.46 -22.85
C PRO A 222 -16.47 10.43 -21.33
N GLU A 223 -16.78 9.29 -20.72
CA GLU A 223 -16.90 9.10 -19.27
C GLU A 223 -15.60 9.44 -18.53
N TYR A 224 -14.44 9.29 -19.19
CA TYR A 224 -13.12 9.58 -18.63
C TYR A 224 -12.63 10.99 -18.91
N ALA A 225 -13.47 11.91 -19.39
CA ALA A 225 -13.04 13.30 -19.66
C ALA A 225 -12.42 13.97 -18.44
N SER A 226 -13.08 13.86 -17.28
CA SER A 226 -12.56 14.40 -16.01
C SER A 226 -11.25 13.73 -15.57
N TRP A 227 -11.12 12.41 -15.76
CA TRP A 227 -9.90 11.66 -15.48
C TRP A 227 -8.73 12.12 -16.37
N ARG A 228 -8.97 12.31 -17.66
CA ARG A 228 -7.96 12.84 -18.58
C ARG A 228 -7.52 14.25 -18.18
N SER A 229 -8.47 15.13 -17.86
CA SER A 229 -8.16 16.48 -17.40
C SER A 229 -7.33 16.48 -16.10
N LEU A 230 -7.65 15.59 -15.15
CA LEU A 230 -6.83 15.41 -13.94
C LEU A 230 -5.40 14.99 -14.31
N ARG A 231 -5.23 14.00 -15.20
CA ARG A 231 -3.91 13.53 -15.61
C ARG A 231 -3.08 14.56 -16.39
N GLU A 232 -3.72 15.53 -17.04
CA GLU A 232 -3.06 16.64 -17.75
C GLU A 232 -2.69 17.79 -16.81
N SER A 233 -3.20 17.79 -15.57
CA SER A 233 -2.85 18.81 -14.58
C SER A 233 -1.42 18.63 -14.06
N GLU A 234 -0.73 19.73 -13.77
CA GLU A 234 0.64 19.68 -13.24
C GLU A 234 0.72 19.04 -11.85
N ASP A 235 -0.28 19.26 -11.01
CA ASP A 235 -0.30 18.76 -9.64
C ASP A 235 -0.47 17.24 -9.58
N SER A 236 -1.03 16.62 -10.64
CA SER A 236 -1.22 15.16 -10.69
C SER A 236 0.09 14.36 -10.67
N ARG A 237 1.24 15.00 -10.90
CA ARG A 237 2.57 14.39 -10.69
C ARG A 237 2.83 13.97 -9.25
N TYR A 238 2.13 14.61 -8.28
CA TYR A 238 2.25 14.28 -6.85
C TYR A 238 1.38 13.10 -6.41
N ILE A 239 0.65 12.47 -7.34
CA ILE A 239 -0.20 11.31 -7.07
C ILE A 239 0.43 10.05 -7.65
N GLY A 240 0.57 9.01 -6.83
CA GLY A 240 0.92 7.66 -7.25
C GLY A 240 -0.22 6.69 -6.93
N LEU A 241 -0.64 5.88 -7.90
CA LEU A 241 -1.71 4.90 -7.72
C LEU A 241 -1.17 3.49 -7.94
N ALA A 242 -1.16 2.68 -6.88
CA ALA A 242 -0.65 1.31 -6.87
C ALA A 242 -1.78 0.28 -7.04
N MET A 243 -1.47 -0.84 -7.67
CA MET A 243 -2.38 -1.98 -7.89
C MET A 243 -1.58 -3.25 -8.25
N PRO A 244 -2.16 -4.44 -8.20
CA PRO A 244 -3.32 -4.86 -7.45
C PRO A 244 -3.01 -4.92 -5.95
N ARG A 245 -3.98 -5.31 -5.12
CA ARG A 245 -3.74 -5.56 -3.69
C ARG A 245 -2.85 -6.79 -3.50
N PHE A 246 -2.18 -6.88 -2.36
CA PHE A 246 -1.35 -8.03 -1.98
C PHE A 246 -1.95 -8.79 -0.80
N LEU A 247 -1.64 -10.08 -0.68
CA LEU A 247 -2.15 -10.95 0.36
C LEU A 247 -1.63 -10.51 1.73
N SER A 248 -2.54 -10.32 2.67
CA SER A 248 -2.22 -9.77 4.00
C SER A 248 -1.72 -10.82 4.98
N ARG A 249 -2.23 -12.05 4.88
CA ARG A 249 -1.91 -13.19 5.73
C ARG A 249 -2.25 -14.51 5.05
N LEU A 250 -1.69 -15.57 5.60
CA LEU A 250 -2.17 -16.92 5.31
C LEU A 250 -3.55 -17.17 5.97
N PRO A 251 -4.40 -18.02 5.39
CA PRO A 251 -5.60 -18.50 6.06
C PRO A 251 -5.24 -19.14 7.40
N TYR A 252 -6.15 -19.06 8.35
CA TYR A 252 -6.00 -19.79 9.61
C TYR A 252 -6.25 -21.28 9.40
N GLY A 253 -5.42 -22.12 10.03
CA GLY A 253 -5.52 -23.56 9.94
C GLY A 253 -4.26 -24.28 10.42
N ALA A 254 -4.37 -25.54 10.74
CA ALA A 254 -3.30 -26.33 11.34
C ALA A 254 -1.99 -26.37 10.49
N LYS A 255 -2.11 -26.25 9.17
CA LYS A 255 -0.95 -26.29 8.24
C LYS A 255 -0.41 -24.93 7.86
N THR A 256 -1.12 -23.86 8.16
CA THR A 256 -0.81 -22.49 7.72
C THR A 256 -0.56 -21.56 8.90
N ASN A 257 -1.63 -21.15 9.56
CA ASN A 257 -1.60 -20.24 10.71
C ASN A 257 -2.47 -20.84 11.84
N PRO A 258 -1.92 -21.74 12.67
CA PRO A 258 -2.69 -22.48 13.65
C PRO A 258 -3.26 -21.58 14.74
N VAL A 259 -4.47 -21.87 15.19
CA VAL A 259 -5.16 -21.21 16.30
C VAL A 259 -5.03 -22.09 17.54
N GLU A 260 -4.52 -21.57 18.65
CA GLU A 260 -4.32 -22.33 19.87
C GLU A 260 -5.61 -22.57 20.68
N ALA A 261 -6.65 -21.73 20.46
CA ALA A 261 -7.85 -21.73 21.30
C ALA A 261 -8.78 -22.93 21.02
N PHE A 262 -8.86 -23.39 19.79
CA PHE A 262 -9.67 -24.52 19.36
C PHE A 262 -9.24 -24.97 17.93
N ASP A 263 -9.73 -26.12 17.47
CA ASP A 263 -9.41 -26.66 16.15
C ASP A 263 -10.18 -25.87 15.07
N PHE A 264 -9.54 -24.82 14.56
CA PHE A 264 -10.12 -23.91 13.57
C PHE A 264 -9.45 -24.04 12.20
N GLU A 265 -10.26 -24.25 11.20
CA GLU A 265 -9.86 -24.19 9.80
C GLU A 265 -10.67 -23.10 9.08
N GLU A 266 -9.99 -22.12 8.51
CA GLU A 266 -10.62 -21.09 7.69
C GLU A 266 -11.02 -21.67 6.33
N GLU A 267 -12.27 -21.48 5.94
CA GLU A 267 -12.81 -22.00 4.68
C GLU A 267 -12.34 -21.14 3.51
N VAL A 268 -11.20 -21.47 2.95
CA VAL A 268 -10.62 -20.78 1.80
C VAL A 268 -10.36 -21.78 0.68
N GLU A 269 -11.14 -21.67 -0.38
CA GLU A 269 -10.83 -22.36 -1.63
C GLU A 269 -9.70 -21.63 -2.34
N GLY A 270 -8.58 -22.31 -2.59
CA GLY A 270 -7.38 -21.72 -3.17
C GLY A 270 -7.62 -20.93 -4.47
N ALA A 271 -8.57 -21.37 -5.30
CA ALA A 271 -8.96 -20.69 -6.53
C ALA A 271 -9.80 -19.41 -6.27
N ASP A 272 -10.60 -19.34 -5.20
CA ASP A 272 -11.45 -18.19 -4.90
C ASP A 272 -10.64 -17.06 -4.23
N HIS A 273 -10.76 -15.84 -4.73
CA HIS A 273 -10.11 -14.66 -4.17
C HIS A 273 -10.89 -14.01 -3.03
N ARG A 274 -12.20 -14.26 -2.94
CA ARG A 274 -13.12 -13.52 -2.07
C ARG A 274 -12.87 -13.75 -0.58
N ASN A 275 -12.45 -14.98 -0.24
CA ASN A 275 -12.22 -15.37 1.15
C ASN A 275 -10.81 -15.05 1.67
N TYR A 276 -9.92 -14.54 0.81
CA TYR A 276 -8.61 -14.04 1.22
C TYR A 276 -8.67 -12.59 1.68
N VAL A 277 -7.78 -12.20 2.59
CA VAL A 277 -7.65 -10.82 3.06
C VAL A 277 -6.55 -10.11 2.27
N TRP A 278 -6.91 -9.01 1.64
CA TRP A 278 -6.05 -8.24 0.76
C TRP A 278 -5.73 -6.86 1.32
N SER A 279 -4.46 -6.47 1.33
CA SER A 279 -3.99 -5.14 1.71
C SER A 279 -3.68 -4.27 0.51
N ASN A 280 -3.82 -2.97 0.68
CA ASN A 280 -3.52 -1.97 -0.33
C ASN A 280 -2.02 -1.94 -0.68
N SER A 281 -1.69 -2.04 -1.97
CA SER A 281 -0.29 -1.99 -2.46
C SER A 281 0.42 -0.66 -2.19
N ALA A 282 -0.33 0.39 -1.82
CA ALA A 282 0.27 1.63 -1.35
C ALA A 282 1.17 1.43 -0.13
N TYR A 283 0.83 0.48 0.76
CA TYR A 283 1.68 0.13 1.91
C TYR A 283 2.99 -0.53 1.47
N ALA A 284 2.94 -1.41 0.48
CA ALA A 284 4.14 -2.05 -0.08
C ALA A 284 5.05 -1.02 -0.76
N MET A 285 4.50 -0.07 -1.53
CA MET A 285 5.27 1.02 -2.11
C MET A 285 5.86 1.92 -1.02
N ALA A 286 5.10 2.24 0.04
CA ALA A 286 5.58 3.02 1.17
C ALA A 286 6.74 2.33 1.91
N THR A 287 6.70 1.01 2.04
CA THR A 287 7.81 0.22 2.59
C THR A 287 9.09 0.38 1.76
N ASN A 288 8.98 0.32 0.42
CA ASN A 288 10.12 0.56 -0.47
C ASN A 288 10.65 2.00 -0.36
N ILE A 289 9.77 3.00 -0.24
CA ILE A 289 10.13 4.39 -0.01
C ILE A 289 10.93 4.55 1.29
N ASN A 290 10.43 3.97 2.39
CA ASN A 290 11.07 4.04 3.69
C ASN A 290 12.43 3.32 3.70
N ARG A 291 12.51 2.14 3.08
CA ARG A 291 13.75 1.37 2.94
C ARG A 291 14.81 2.16 2.16
N SER A 292 14.43 2.73 1.00
CA SER A 292 15.33 3.55 0.21
C SER A 292 15.85 4.77 0.99
N PHE A 293 14.97 5.44 1.73
CA PHE A 293 15.37 6.58 2.56
C PHE A 293 16.31 6.15 3.70
N LYS A 294 16.01 5.04 4.38
CA LYS A 294 16.85 4.52 5.48
C LYS A 294 18.25 4.16 5.01
N GLU A 295 18.34 3.52 3.84
CA GLU A 295 19.60 3.00 3.30
C GLU A 295 20.48 4.09 2.66
N TYR A 296 19.86 5.03 1.94
CA TYR A 296 20.58 6.02 1.13
C TYR A 296 20.42 7.47 1.60
N GLY A 297 19.46 7.75 2.48
CA GLY A 297 19.05 9.12 2.86
C GLY A 297 18.15 9.80 1.81
N TRP A 298 17.86 9.13 0.71
CA TRP A 298 17.04 9.61 -0.41
C TRP A 298 16.09 8.53 -0.92
N VAL A 299 14.97 8.95 -1.52
CA VAL A 299 13.98 8.05 -2.12
C VAL A 299 14.29 7.88 -3.61
N SER A 300 15.51 7.46 -3.92
CA SER A 300 16.00 7.29 -5.29
C SER A 300 15.81 5.87 -5.83
N ARG A 301 15.77 4.85 -4.97
CA ARG A 301 15.71 3.43 -5.32
C ARG A 301 14.43 2.80 -4.78
N ILE A 302 13.33 2.89 -5.55
CA ILE A 302 12.00 2.38 -5.16
C ILE A 302 11.33 1.54 -6.25
N ARG A 303 12.00 1.30 -7.37
CA ARG A 303 11.49 0.56 -8.53
C ARG A 303 12.55 -0.34 -9.14
N GLY A 304 12.11 -1.32 -9.94
CA GLY A 304 13.01 -2.34 -10.49
C GLY A 304 13.42 -3.38 -9.44
N ILE A 305 13.66 -4.60 -9.86
CA ILE A 305 13.95 -5.72 -8.95
C ILE A 305 15.21 -5.44 -8.13
N GLU A 306 16.30 -5.06 -8.78
CA GLU A 306 17.60 -4.81 -8.14
C GLU A 306 17.77 -3.38 -7.60
N SER A 307 16.81 -2.49 -7.93
CA SER A 307 16.89 -1.06 -7.58
C SER A 307 15.85 -0.62 -6.55
N GLY A 308 15.48 -1.53 -5.64
CA GLY A 308 14.66 -1.22 -4.47
C GLY A 308 13.15 -1.34 -4.67
N GLY A 309 12.69 -1.79 -5.85
CA GLY A 309 11.27 -2.05 -6.10
C GLY A 309 10.77 -3.40 -5.56
N ALA A 310 11.65 -4.23 -5.01
CA ALA A 310 11.35 -5.53 -4.47
C ALA A 310 10.46 -5.47 -3.22
N VAL A 311 9.50 -6.38 -3.13
CA VAL A 311 8.65 -6.65 -1.96
C VAL A 311 8.79 -8.14 -1.67
N GLU A 312 9.47 -8.48 -0.59
CA GLU A 312 9.85 -9.85 -0.21
C GLU A 312 9.04 -10.33 0.99
N GLY A 313 8.98 -11.65 1.19
CA GLY A 313 8.32 -12.25 2.34
C GLY A 313 6.80 -12.08 2.34
N LEU A 314 6.18 -11.99 1.17
CA LEU A 314 4.73 -11.97 1.06
C LEU A 314 4.13 -13.33 1.45
N PRO A 315 2.96 -13.36 2.11
CA PRO A 315 2.29 -14.62 2.42
C PRO A 315 2.01 -15.42 1.14
N VAL A 316 2.37 -16.70 1.14
CA VAL A 316 2.13 -17.63 0.03
C VAL A 316 1.36 -18.83 0.53
N HIS A 317 0.13 -19.00 0.06
CA HIS A 317 -0.73 -20.13 0.39
C HIS A 317 -0.64 -21.21 -0.68
N SER A 318 -0.22 -22.42 -0.28
CA SER A 318 -0.22 -23.60 -1.14
C SER A 318 -1.45 -24.45 -0.82
N PHE A 319 -2.18 -24.86 -1.84
CA PHE A 319 -3.42 -25.63 -1.70
C PHE A 319 -3.44 -26.80 -2.68
N PRO A 320 -4.14 -27.92 -2.32
CA PRO A 320 -4.30 -29.05 -3.22
C PRO A 320 -5.23 -28.68 -4.38
N THR A 321 -4.94 -29.21 -5.56
CA THR A 321 -5.78 -29.10 -6.75
C THR A 321 -6.60 -30.37 -6.98
N ASP A 322 -7.69 -30.28 -7.73
CA ASP A 322 -8.62 -31.39 -8.00
C ASP A 322 -7.96 -32.55 -8.74
N ASP A 323 -6.87 -32.30 -9.46
CA ASP A 323 -6.07 -33.31 -10.17
C ASP A 323 -5.02 -33.99 -9.28
N GLY A 324 -4.99 -33.69 -7.98
CA GLY A 324 -4.07 -34.26 -6.99
C GLY A 324 -2.70 -33.58 -6.95
N GLY A 325 -2.52 -32.45 -7.64
CA GLY A 325 -1.36 -31.58 -7.57
C GLY A 325 -1.40 -30.64 -6.36
N VAL A 326 -0.41 -29.75 -6.29
CA VAL A 326 -0.37 -28.61 -5.37
C VAL A 326 -0.14 -27.36 -6.18
N ASP A 327 -1.03 -26.38 -6.02
CA ASP A 327 -0.88 -25.07 -6.63
C ASP A 327 -0.61 -24.01 -5.56
N MET A 328 -0.16 -22.86 -6.00
CA MET A 328 0.25 -21.76 -5.14
C MET A 328 -0.59 -20.52 -5.44
N LYS A 329 -1.24 -19.99 -4.40
CA LYS A 329 -1.93 -18.71 -4.51
C LYS A 329 -0.95 -17.59 -4.80
N CYS A 330 -1.22 -16.85 -5.86
CA CYS A 330 -0.47 -15.65 -6.17
C CYS A 330 -0.57 -14.66 -4.98
N PRO A 331 0.55 -14.17 -4.44
CA PRO A 331 0.55 -13.21 -3.33
C PRO A 331 0.01 -11.83 -3.73
N THR A 332 -0.24 -11.59 -5.01
CA THR A 332 -1.03 -10.47 -5.51
C THR A 332 -2.35 -10.96 -6.07
N GLU A 333 -3.40 -10.13 -6.11
CA GLU A 333 -4.73 -10.54 -6.59
C GLU A 333 -4.71 -11.15 -7.99
N ILE A 334 -3.74 -10.75 -8.82
CA ILE A 334 -3.50 -11.28 -10.15
C ILE A 334 -2.02 -11.22 -10.50
N ALA A 335 -1.56 -12.21 -11.27
CA ALA A 335 -0.25 -12.17 -11.91
C ALA A 335 -0.32 -11.29 -13.17
N ILE A 336 0.53 -10.26 -13.22
CA ILE A 336 0.58 -9.29 -14.31
C ILE A 336 1.80 -9.62 -15.18
N SER A 337 1.59 -9.70 -16.49
CA SER A 337 2.68 -9.89 -17.46
C SER A 337 3.38 -8.55 -17.77
N ASP A 338 4.63 -8.60 -18.23
CA ASP A 338 5.42 -7.42 -18.61
C ASP A 338 4.70 -6.52 -19.62
N ARG A 339 3.99 -7.10 -20.57
CA ARG A 339 3.19 -6.34 -21.53
C ARG A 339 2.06 -5.56 -20.83
N ARG A 340 1.36 -6.21 -19.90
CA ARG A 340 0.27 -5.56 -19.13
C ARG A 340 0.81 -4.51 -18.18
N GLU A 341 1.97 -4.77 -17.58
CA GLU A 341 2.67 -3.76 -16.78
C GLU A 341 2.91 -2.50 -17.60
N ALA A 342 3.51 -2.62 -18.78
CA ALA A 342 3.80 -1.49 -19.66
C ALA A 342 2.52 -0.73 -20.09
N GLU A 343 1.41 -1.44 -20.34
CA GLU A 343 0.10 -0.82 -20.65
C GLU A 343 -0.45 -0.04 -19.45
N LEU A 344 -0.43 -0.63 -18.24
CA LEU A 344 -0.87 0.00 -17.01
C LEU A 344 0.01 1.20 -16.61
N ALA A 345 1.32 1.07 -16.80
CA ALA A 345 2.27 2.15 -16.57
C ALA A 345 1.97 3.38 -17.45
N LYS A 346 1.64 3.18 -18.73
CA LYS A 346 1.18 4.27 -19.63
C LYS A 346 -0.12 4.91 -19.15
N CYS A 347 -0.96 4.15 -18.45
CA CYS A 347 -2.18 4.66 -17.85
C CYS A 347 -1.94 5.43 -16.54
N GLY A 348 -0.69 5.50 -16.04
CA GLY A 348 -0.31 6.22 -14.82
C GLY A 348 -0.47 5.40 -13.53
N PHE A 349 -0.50 4.07 -13.64
CA PHE A 349 -0.57 3.16 -12.50
C PHE A 349 0.78 2.54 -12.19
N MET A 350 0.96 2.10 -10.95
CA MET A 350 2.15 1.38 -10.47
C MET A 350 1.76 -0.07 -10.18
N PRO A 351 1.95 -0.98 -11.16
CA PRO A 351 1.65 -2.39 -10.95
C PRO A 351 2.66 -3.07 -10.03
N LEU A 352 2.16 -3.81 -9.04
CA LEU A 352 2.92 -4.75 -8.24
C LEU A 352 2.90 -6.12 -8.94
N ILE A 353 4.04 -6.54 -9.49
CA ILE A 353 4.17 -7.75 -10.29
C ILE A 353 4.74 -8.87 -9.42
N HIS A 354 4.05 -10.01 -9.41
CA HIS A 354 4.51 -11.22 -8.75
C HIS A 354 5.51 -12.00 -9.61
N LYS A 355 6.59 -12.45 -9.00
CA LYS A 355 7.51 -13.41 -9.60
C LYS A 355 6.98 -14.83 -9.40
N LYS A 356 6.66 -15.52 -10.49
CA LYS A 356 6.03 -16.84 -10.47
C LYS A 356 6.74 -17.82 -9.55
N ASN A 357 5.98 -18.57 -8.74
CA ASN A 357 6.44 -19.59 -7.80
C ASN A 357 7.39 -19.06 -6.70
N THR A 358 7.18 -17.84 -6.23
CA THR A 358 7.93 -17.25 -5.13
C THR A 358 7.02 -16.40 -4.22
N ASP A 359 7.53 -16.02 -3.05
CA ASP A 359 6.94 -15.05 -2.12
C ASP A 359 7.32 -13.60 -2.46
N PHE A 360 7.80 -13.38 -3.69
CA PHE A 360 8.39 -12.15 -4.15
C PHE A 360 7.51 -11.44 -5.16
N ALA A 361 7.34 -10.14 -4.95
CA ALA A 361 6.75 -9.23 -5.93
C ALA A 361 7.63 -7.98 -6.10
N ALA A 362 7.42 -7.21 -7.16
CA ALA A 362 8.18 -6.00 -7.40
C ALA A 362 7.38 -4.94 -8.15
N PHE A 363 7.65 -3.68 -7.85
CA PHE A 363 7.28 -2.54 -8.66
C PHE A 363 8.37 -2.29 -9.72
N ILE A 364 8.08 -2.57 -10.98
CA ILE A 364 9.04 -2.33 -12.08
C ILE A 364 9.11 -0.85 -12.40
N GLY A 365 7.96 -0.17 -12.45
CA GLY A 365 7.83 1.27 -12.65
C GLY A 365 7.39 1.99 -11.37
N ALA A 366 7.71 3.29 -11.27
CA ALA A 366 7.21 4.18 -10.23
C ALA A 366 6.85 5.53 -10.88
N GLN A 367 5.82 5.50 -11.68
CA GLN A 367 5.26 6.67 -12.36
C GLN A 367 4.17 7.33 -11.54
N SER A 368 4.03 8.64 -11.72
CA SER A 368 2.89 9.37 -11.19
C SER A 368 1.65 9.20 -12.07
N LEU A 369 0.52 9.68 -11.59
CA LEU A 369 -0.73 9.72 -12.35
C LEU A 369 -0.65 10.66 -13.55
N GLN A 370 0.24 11.65 -13.54
CA GLN A 370 0.37 12.64 -14.58
C GLN A 370 0.67 12.01 -15.95
N LYS A 371 -0.05 12.48 -16.96
CA LYS A 371 0.32 12.24 -18.36
C LYS A 371 1.29 13.35 -18.77
N PRO A 372 2.57 13.04 -19.01
CA PRO A 372 3.55 14.03 -19.42
C PRO A 372 3.14 14.71 -20.72
N THR A 373 3.43 16.01 -20.84
CA THR A 373 3.20 16.77 -22.07
C THR A 373 4.19 16.35 -23.12
N GLU A 374 3.72 16.07 -24.32
CA GLU A 374 4.55 15.83 -25.50
C GLU A 374 4.85 17.17 -26.19
N TYR A 375 6.13 17.47 -26.39
CA TYR A 375 6.62 18.67 -27.05
C TYR A 375 7.13 18.33 -28.45
N GLU A 376 7.25 19.31 -29.32
CA GLU A 376 7.89 19.15 -30.65
C GLU A 376 9.38 18.80 -30.51
N ASP A 377 10.02 19.31 -29.44
CA ASP A 377 11.39 18.97 -29.06
C ASP A 377 11.45 17.63 -28.31
N PRO A 378 12.19 16.63 -28.83
CA PRO A 378 12.37 15.34 -28.14
C PRO A 378 13.02 15.43 -26.77
N ASP A 379 13.95 16.37 -26.57
CA ASP A 379 14.64 16.55 -25.29
C ASP A 379 13.69 17.16 -24.24
N ALA A 380 12.84 18.10 -24.64
CA ALA A 380 11.80 18.64 -23.75
C ALA A 380 10.77 17.57 -23.38
N THR A 381 10.37 16.71 -24.31
CA THR A 381 9.48 15.56 -24.06
C THR A 381 10.14 14.56 -23.10
N ALA A 382 11.42 14.24 -23.28
CA ALA A 382 12.16 13.37 -22.37
C ALA A 382 12.22 13.95 -20.95
N ASN A 383 12.47 15.25 -20.81
CA ASN A 383 12.47 15.94 -19.50
C ASN A 383 11.08 15.90 -18.83
N ALA A 384 10.00 16.12 -19.60
CA ALA A 384 8.64 16.01 -19.08
C ALA A 384 8.32 14.59 -18.57
N ASN A 385 8.74 13.57 -19.31
CA ASN A 385 8.60 12.17 -18.92
C ASN A 385 9.35 11.86 -17.61
N LEU A 386 10.55 12.37 -17.44
CA LEU A 386 11.35 12.21 -16.21
C LEU A 386 10.70 12.94 -15.04
N ALA A 387 10.23 14.17 -15.25
CA ALA A 387 9.56 14.95 -14.20
C ALA A 387 8.27 14.32 -13.66
N ALA A 388 7.65 13.44 -14.43
CA ALA A 388 6.47 12.66 -14.03
C ALA A 388 6.82 11.37 -13.28
N ARG A 389 8.10 11.03 -13.07
CA ARG A 389 8.53 9.84 -12.32
C ARG A 389 8.72 10.14 -10.84
N LEU A 390 8.15 9.31 -9.98
CA LEU A 390 8.18 9.51 -8.53
C LEU A 390 9.60 9.59 -7.92
N PRO A 391 10.61 8.77 -8.31
CA PRO A 391 11.94 8.89 -7.73
C PRO A 391 12.56 10.28 -7.89
N TYR A 392 12.39 10.89 -9.06
CA TYR A 392 12.89 12.25 -9.32
C TYR A 392 12.08 13.31 -8.57
N LEU A 393 10.76 13.11 -8.49
CA LEU A 393 9.87 13.98 -7.74
C LEU A 393 10.20 13.95 -6.25
N PHE A 394 10.39 12.78 -5.64
CA PHE A 394 10.76 12.64 -4.23
C PHE A 394 12.06 13.38 -3.91
N ALA A 395 13.07 13.25 -4.76
CA ALA A 395 14.33 13.97 -4.60
C ALA A 395 14.10 15.49 -4.63
N THR A 396 13.36 15.99 -5.63
CA THR A 396 13.07 17.42 -5.76
C THR A 396 12.26 17.95 -4.56
N CYS A 397 11.25 17.22 -4.12
CA CYS A 397 10.45 17.56 -2.94
C CYS A 397 11.31 17.66 -1.68
N ARG A 398 12.23 16.72 -1.49
CA ARG A 398 13.10 16.74 -0.32
C ARG A 398 14.09 17.90 -0.35
N PHE A 399 14.63 18.25 -1.52
CA PHE A 399 15.42 19.47 -1.67
C PHE A 399 14.61 20.73 -1.32
N ALA A 400 13.36 20.81 -1.76
CA ALA A 400 12.48 21.94 -1.41
C ALA A 400 12.27 22.05 0.11
N HIS A 401 12.09 20.94 0.83
CA HIS A 401 11.99 20.92 2.28
C HIS A 401 13.24 21.45 2.96
N TYR A 402 14.42 20.97 2.58
CA TYR A 402 15.70 21.42 3.14
C TYR A 402 15.96 22.88 2.83
N LEU A 403 15.76 23.31 1.59
CA LEU A 403 16.00 24.68 1.17
C LEU A 403 15.13 25.67 1.93
N LYS A 404 13.85 25.36 2.13
CA LYS A 404 12.96 26.22 2.92
C LYS A 404 13.45 26.40 4.36
N CYS A 405 13.91 25.34 5.02
CA CYS A 405 14.45 25.40 6.38
C CYS A 405 15.75 26.22 6.40
N ILE A 406 16.69 25.91 5.50
CA ILE A 406 18.01 26.54 5.42
C ILE A 406 17.88 28.04 5.13
N VAL A 407 17.04 28.42 4.17
CA VAL A 407 16.83 29.84 3.83
C VAL A 407 16.18 30.59 4.99
N ARG A 408 15.19 29.99 5.66
CA ARG A 408 14.53 30.57 6.84
C ARG A 408 15.53 30.88 7.96
N ASP A 409 16.47 29.97 8.23
CA ASP A 409 17.48 30.14 9.27
C ASP A 409 18.48 31.27 8.96
N LYS A 410 18.56 31.68 7.68
CA LYS A 410 19.47 32.76 7.22
C LYS A 410 18.78 34.12 7.04
N VAL A 411 17.47 34.20 7.23
CA VAL A 411 16.77 35.49 7.22
C VAL A 411 17.37 36.41 8.29
N GLY A 412 17.67 37.65 7.91
CA GLY A 412 18.31 38.66 8.79
C GLY A 412 19.84 38.60 8.81
N SER A 413 20.49 37.68 8.11
CA SER A 413 21.94 37.72 7.93
C SER A 413 22.35 38.77 6.88
N PHE A 414 23.46 39.45 7.10
CA PHE A 414 24.01 40.45 6.16
C PHE A 414 24.77 39.77 5.01
N LYS A 415 24.06 39.06 4.12
CA LYS A 415 24.66 38.40 2.95
C LYS A 415 24.25 39.12 1.67
N GLU A 416 25.26 39.43 0.85
CA GLU A 416 25.03 39.90 -0.51
C GLU A 416 24.56 38.76 -1.43
N ARG A 417 23.94 39.13 -2.57
CA ARG A 417 23.43 38.17 -3.57
C ARG A 417 24.48 37.12 -3.95
N ALA A 418 25.70 37.54 -4.29
CA ALA A 418 26.81 36.66 -4.71
C ALA A 418 27.27 35.69 -3.60
N GLU A 419 27.26 36.13 -2.34
CA GLU A 419 27.54 35.25 -1.22
C GLU A 419 26.45 34.22 -0.98
N MET A 420 25.19 34.59 -1.15
CA MET A 420 24.07 33.72 -0.99
C MET A 420 24.05 32.66 -2.10
N GLU A 421 24.30 33.06 -3.34
CA GLU A 421 24.40 32.14 -4.50
C GLU A 421 25.52 31.12 -4.30
N ARG A 422 26.70 31.57 -3.88
CA ARG A 422 27.85 30.70 -3.57
C ARG A 422 27.50 29.71 -2.44
N TRP A 423 26.94 30.22 -1.35
CA TRP A 423 26.63 29.40 -0.19
C TRP A 423 25.57 28.33 -0.49
N LEU A 424 24.51 28.66 -1.23
CA LEU A 424 23.51 27.71 -1.67
C LEU A 424 24.10 26.72 -2.69
N GLY A 425 24.99 27.20 -3.57
CA GLY A 425 25.75 26.38 -4.51
C GLY A 425 26.61 25.34 -3.80
N ASP A 426 27.44 25.79 -2.82
CA ASP A 426 28.29 24.90 -2.02
C ASP A 426 27.48 23.85 -1.24
N TRP A 427 26.29 24.22 -0.75
CA TRP A 427 25.42 23.29 -0.06
C TRP A 427 24.86 22.22 -1.02
N ILE A 428 24.34 22.61 -2.19
CA ILE A 428 23.72 21.65 -3.12
C ILE A 428 24.75 20.72 -3.77
N LEU A 429 26.00 21.21 -3.96
CA LEU A 429 27.10 20.42 -4.54
C LEU A 429 27.47 19.20 -3.69
N GLN A 430 27.16 19.19 -2.39
CA GLN A 430 27.37 18.02 -1.53
C GLN A 430 26.54 16.80 -1.98
N TYR A 431 25.42 17.03 -2.67
CA TYR A 431 24.50 16.02 -3.17
C TYR A 431 24.68 15.74 -4.66
N VAL A 432 25.67 16.38 -5.29
CA VAL A 432 26.04 16.15 -6.69
C VAL A 432 27.16 15.13 -6.75
N ASP A 433 27.04 14.17 -7.66
CA ASP A 433 28.08 13.20 -7.94
C ASP A 433 29.19 13.83 -8.79
N GLY A 434 30.42 13.69 -8.34
CA GLY A 434 31.58 14.27 -9.04
C GLY A 434 31.99 13.53 -10.32
N ASP A 435 31.62 12.26 -10.48
CA ASP A 435 31.88 11.44 -11.66
C ASP A 435 30.68 10.54 -12.01
N PRO A 436 29.58 11.12 -12.52
CA PRO A 436 28.34 10.39 -12.78
C PRO A 436 28.48 9.21 -13.75
N ALA A 437 29.52 9.22 -14.59
CA ALA A 437 29.73 8.17 -15.58
C ALA A 437 30.29 6.87 -14.97
N ASN A 438 31.16 6.99 -13.95
CA ASN A 438 31.88 5.87 -13.37
C ASN A 438 31.44 5.50 -11.95
N SER A 439 30.60 6.32 -11.33
CA SER A 439 30.13 6.08 -9.95
C SER A 439 29.27 4.83 -9.83
N SER A 440 29.38 4.15 -8.67
CA SER A 440 28.56 2.99 -8.33
C SER A 440 27.10 3.38 -8.15
N GLU A 441 26.20 2.40 -8.28
CA GLU A 441 24.76 2.58 -8.03
C GLU A 441 24.46 3.09 -6.61
N THR A 442 25.25 2.63 -5.62
CA THR A 442 25.13 3.11 -4.24
C THR A 442 25.52 4.58 -4.11
N THR A 443 26.59 5.02 -4.77
CA THR A 443 27.01 6.44 -4.79
C THR A 443 25.93 7.31 -5.43
N LYS A 444 25.38 6.89 -6.57
CA LYS A 444 24.29 7.58 -7.24
C LYS A 444 23.02 7.65 -6.40
N ALA A 445 22.73 6.62 -5.59
CA ALA A 445 21.60 6.60 -4.68
C ALA A 445 21.77 7.59 -3.51
N GLN A 446 22.98 7.72 -2.97
CA GLN A 446 23.33 8.64 -1.88
C GLN A 446 23.51 10.09 -2.36
N LYS A 447 23.96 10.28 -3.61
CA LYS A 447 24.09 11.58 -4.26
C LYS A 447 23.15 11.64 -5.47
N PRO A 448 21.88 12.02 -5.27
CA PRO A 448 20.85 11.84 -6.26
C PRO A 448 20.98 12.72 -7.51
N LEU A 449 21.89 13.71 -7.48
CA LEU A 449 22.06 14.68 -8.56
C LEU A 449 23.32 14.39 -9.39
N ALA A 450 23.15 14.36 -10.70
CA ALA A 450 24.25 14.34 -11.67
C ALA A 450 24.81 15.75 -11.93
N ALA A 451 24.01 16.80 -11.79
CA ALA A 451 24.40 18.19 -11.83
C ALA A 451 23.39 19.06 -11.10
N ALA A 452 23.82 20.19 -10.60
CA ALA A 452 22.95 21.22 -10.03
C ALA A 452 23.53 22.61 -10.30
N GLU A 453 22.64 23.56 -10.50
CA GLU A 453 23.00 24.98 -10.66
C GLU A 453 22.02 25.81 -9.80
N VAL A 454 22.53 26.84 -9.18
CA VAL A 454 21.75 27.78 -8.37
C VAL A 454 21.96 29.18 -8.94
N VAL A 455 20.86 29.87 -9.18
CA VAL A 455 20.85 31.26 -9.62
C VAL A 455 20.05 32.08 -8.62
N VAL A 456 20.62 33.15 -8.09
CA VAL A 456 19.95 34.07 -7.17
C VAL A 456 19.71 35.40 -7.87
N GLU A 457 18.45 35.82 -7.91
CA GLU A 457 18.01 37.08 -8.51
C GLU A 457 17.41 38.00 -7.45
N GLU A 458 17.66 39.30 -7.55
CA GLU A 458 17.00 40.28 -6.70
C GLU A 458 15.58 40.54 -7.21
N VAL A 459 14.64 40.69 -6.27
CA VAL A 459 13.24 40.99 -6.62
C VAL A 459 13.12 42.48 -6.91
N GLU A 460 12.78 42.82 -8.14
CA GLU A 460 12.60 44.23 -8.55
C GLU A 460 11.60 44.95 -7.64
N GLY A 461 11.99 46.13 -7.16
CA GLY A 461 11.15 46.96 -6.31
C GLY A 461 11.12 46.59 -4.81
N ASN A 462 11.79 45.53 -4.41
CA ASN A 462 11.87 45.10 -3.00
C ASN A 462 13.35 44.89 -2.57
N PRO A 463 14.08 45.92 -2.18
CA PRO A 463 15.48 45.79 -1.76
C PRO A 463 15.63 44.78 -0.61
N GLY A 464 16.59 43.86 -0.77
CA GLY A 464 16.87 42.82 0.23
C GLY A 464 15.98 41.57 0.11
N TYR A 465 15.09 41.51 -0.89
CA TYR A 465 14.37 40.31 -1.24
C TYR A 465 15.01 39.63 -2.44
N TYR A 466 15.28 38.32 -2.31
CA TYR A 466 15.93 37.53 -3.33
C TYR A 466 15.05 36.34 -3.69
N THR A 467 15.05 35.97 -4.98
CA THR A 467 14.47 34.73 -5.49
C THR A 467 15.60 33.83 -5.92
N SER A 468 15.60 32.57 -5.45
CA SER A 468 16.56 31.57 -5.87
C SER A 468 15.91 30.52 -6.78
N LYS A 469 16.55 30.26 -7.91
CA LYS A 469 16.16 29.23 -8.87
C LYS A 469 17.18 28.09 -8.81
N PHE A 470 16.68 26.87 -8.67
CA PHE A 470 17.49 25.66 -8.60
C PHE A 470 17.22 24.81 -9.84
N PHE A 471 18.27 24.57 -10.62
CA PHE A 471 18.26 23.68 -11.76
C PHE A 471 18.87 22.35 -11.34
N LEU A 472 18.03 21.31 -11.15
CA LEU A 472 18.43 20.03 -10.62
C LEU A 472 18.37 18.98 -11.76
N ARG A 473 19.48 18.30 -12.01
CA ARG A 473 19.54 17.18 -12.93
C ARG A 473 19.84 15.91 -12.15
N PRO A 474 18.83 15.04 -11.92
CA PRO A 474 19.04 13.76 -11.25
C PRO A 474 19.81 12.78 -12.16
N HIS A 475 20.30 11.67 -11.57
CA HIS A 475 20.82 10.55 -12.36
C HIS A 475 19.69 9.87 -13.10
N TYR A 476 19.90 9.59 -14.38
CA TYR A 476 18.94 8.85 -15.16
C TYR A 476 18.99 7.36 -14.80
N GLN A 477 17.82 6.78 -14.58
CA GLN A 477 17.66 5.35 -14.40
C GLN A 477 17.26 4.71 -15.74
N LEU A 478 17.63 3.44 -15.91
CA LEU A 478 17.21 2.67 -17.09
C LEU A 478 15.68 2.53 -17.09
N GLU A 479 15.02 3.10 -18.10
CA GLU A 479 13.55 3.06 -18.24
C GLU A 479 13.07 1.85 -19.03
N GLY A 480 13.90 1.32 -19.92
CA GLY A 480 13.61 0.14 -20.71
C GLY A 480 14.76 -0.25 -21.62
N LEU A 481 14.85 -1.53 -21.93
CA LEU A 481 15.83 -2.08 -22.86
C LEU A 481 15.12 -3.03 -23.83
N THR A 482 15.16 -2.68 -25.13
CA THR A 482 14.66 -3.57 -26.17
C THR A 482 15.83 -4.38 -26.72
N VAL A 483 15.78 -5.70 -26.56
CA VAL A 483 16.80 -6.61 -27.08
C VAL A 483 16.28 -7.28 -28.35
N SER A 484 16.93 -7.06 -29.48
CA SER A 484 16.67 -7.80 -30.70
C SER A 484 17.80 -8.80 -30.95
N LEU A 485 17.48 -10.08 -30.89
CA LEU A 485 18.42 -11.15 -31.16
C LEU A 485 18.30 -11.57 -32.67
N ARG A 486 19.37 -11.44 -33.41
CA ARG A 486 19.45 -11.96 -34.78
C ARG A 486 20.36 -13.19 -34.80
N LEU A 487 19.77 -14.35 -34.85
CA LEU A 487 20.49 -15.60 -35.12
C LEU A 487 20.75 -15.75 -36.61
N VAL A 488 22.04 -15.72 -37.02
CA VAL A 488 22.46 -16.07 -38.37
C VAL A 488 23.05 -17.47 -38.33
N SER A 489 22.26 -18.45 -38.77
CA SER A 489 22.75 -19.79 -39.01
C SER A 489 23.42 -19.83 -40.41
N LYS A 490 24.74 -20.00 -40.48
CA LYS A 490 25.39 -20.41 -41.72
C LYS A 490 25.18 -21.93 -41.89
N LEU A 491 24.37 -22.29 -42.84
CA LEU A 491 24.37 -23.69 -43.33
C LEU A 491 25.77 -24.04 -43.80
N PRO A 492 26.34 -25.19 -43.37
CA PRO A 492 27.60 -25.65 -43.96
C PRO A 492 27.38 -25.86 -45.46
N SER A 493 28.14 -25.14 -46.26
CA SER A 493 28.21 -25.42 -47.69
C SER A 493 28.76 -26.82 -47.87
N GLY A 494 27.90 -27.77 -48.25
CA GLY A 494 28.33 -29.07 -48.67
C GLY A 494 29.34 -28.91 -49.82
N LYS A 495 30.58 -29.28 -49.61
CA LYS A 495 31.53 -29.53 -50.70
C LYS A 495 30.96 -30.75 -51.44
N GLY A 496 30.34 -30.50 -52.55
CA GLY A 496 30.09 -31.55 -53.54
C GLY A 496 31.43 -32.09 -54.05
N ALA A 497 31.51 -33.38 -54.11
CA ALA A 497 32.56 -34.13 -54.77
C ALA A 497 32.50 -33.97 -56.26
#